data_c7cb7d9c7d30fe962617c21b9247f127
#
_entry.id   c7cb7d9c7d30fe962617c21b9247f127
#
_cell.length_a   1.000
_cell.length_b   1.000
_cell.length_c   1.000
_cell.angle_alpha   90.00
_cell.angle_beta   90.00
_cell.angle_gamma   90.00
#
_symmetry.space_group_name_H-M   'P 1'
#
loop_
_entity.id
_entity.type
_entity.pdbx_description
1 polymer ?
#
loop_
_entity_poly.entity_id
_entity_poly.type
_entity_poly.pdbx_seq_one_letter_code
_entity_poly.pdbx_strand_id
1 'polypeptide(L)'
;MNRLTSIALMTAALYATQASAESVVPLKGQTSQQTQIDINDCQSIASTSATSTAQTGGRLKGAAVGAAAGATAAEVRGRQHDELYDAVDDDRKQDYRQNRAQQTAAAGAVVGGSRQRQERRAQNKTNAAASSSAYTGCLQGRGYQVTP
;
A
#
# COMPACT_ATOMS: atom_id res chain seq x y z
N MET A 1 -15.67 0.41 38.43
CA MET A 1 -14.27 0.45 38.01
C MET A 1 -14.05 0.81 36.53
N ASN A 2 -15.10 1.05 35.71
CA ASN A 2 -14.97 1.24 34.26
C ASN A 2 -14.91 2.70 33.76
N ARG A 3 -15.07 3.68 34.66
CA ARG A 3 -15.03 5.10 34.23
C ARG A 3 -13.62 5.72 34.25
N LEU A 4 -12.73 5.21 35.06
CA LEU A 4 -11.33 5.67 35.13
C LEU A 4 -10.47 5.16 33.97
N THR A 5 -10.75 3.97 33.45
CA THR A 5 -10.06 3.40 32.27
C THR A 5 -10.44 4.12 30.97
N SER A 6 -11.68 4.63 30.86
CA SER A 6 -12.12 5.38 29.67
C SER A 6 -11.47 6.76 29.56
N ILE A 7 -11.16 7.40 30.68
CA ILE A 7 -10.50 8.72 30.70
C ILE A 7 -9.02 8.60 30.34
N ALA A 8 -8.35 7.52 30.78
CA ALA A 8 -6.95 7.26 30.45
C ALA A 8 -6.72 6.96 28.93
N LEU A 9 -7.71 6.35 28.28
CA LEU A 9 -7.64 6.07 26.83
C LEU A 9 -7.86 7.33 25.98
N MET A 10 -8.66 8.30 26.45
CA MET A 10 -8.90 9.55 25.71
C MET A 10 -7.72 10.53 25.79
N THR A 11 -6.94 10.51 26.87
CA THR A 11 -5.77 11.40 26.99
C THR A 11 -4.57 10.93 26.16
N ALA A 12 -4.45 9.63 25.86
CA ALA A 12 -3.37 9.09 25.00
C ALA A 12 -3.54 9.47 23.52
N ALA A 13 -4.76 9.77 23.06
CA ALA A 13 -5.03 10.10 21.66
C ALA A 13 -4.63 11.54 21.28
N LEU A 14 -4.41 12.43 22.24
CA LEU A 14 -4.07 13.84 22.00
C LEU A 14 -2.57 14.10 21.78
N TYR A 15 -1.70 13.14 22.00
CA TYR A 15 -0.25 13.32 21.85
C TYR A 15 0.32 12.92 20.47
N ALA A 16 -0.52 12.49 19.53
CA ALA A 16 -0.07 11.89 18.26
C ALA A 16 0.03 12.89 17.09
N THR A 17 -0.19 14.18 17.28
CA THR A 17 -0.03 15.18 16.22
C THR A 17 1.21 16.04 16.47
N GLN A 18 2.38 15.45 16.38
CA GLN A 18 3.58 16.21 16.05
C GLN A 18 3.58 16.40 14.53
N ALA A 19 2.81 17.37 14.05
CA ALA A 19 3.01 17.93 12.73
C ALA A 19 4.43 18.53 12.75
N SER A 20 5.32 17.99 11.93
CA SER A 20 6.60 18.64 11.64
C SER A 20 6.24 20.02 11.10
N ALA A 21 6.43 21.06 11.90
CA ALA A 21 6.22 22.44 11.50
C ALA A 21 7.39 22.80 10.57
N GLU A 22 7.20 22.58 9.29
CA GLU A 22 8.11 23.04 8.25
C GLU A 22 8.12 24.59 8.29
N SER A 23 9.30 25.19 8.50
CA SER A 23 9.42 26.63 8.59
C SER A 23 9.85 27.21 7.23
N VAL A 24 9.06 28.13 6.73
CA VAL A 24 9.30 28.84 5.46
C VAL A 24 9.74 30.27 5.76
N VAL A 25 10.98 30.60 5.46
CA VAL A 25 11.57 31.92 5.73
C VAL A 25 11.81 32.67 4.42
N PRO A 26 11.23 33.87 4.22
CA PRO A 26 11.47 34.69 3.04
C PRO A 26 12.88 35.28 3.03
N LEU A 27 13.65 35.08 1.96
CA LEU A 27 15.01 35.61 1.81
C LEU A 27 15.08 36.90 1.01
N LYS A 28 14.02 37.27 0.29
CA LYS A 28 13.98 38.42 -0.60
C LYS A 28 13.01 39.52 -0.13
N GLY A 29 12.64 39.53 1.15
CA GLY A 29 11.73 40.54 1.71
C GLY A 29 10.28 40.41 1.25
N GLN A 30 9.82 39.18 0.90
CA GLN A 30 8.43 38.91 0.55
C GLN A 30 7.52 39.22 1.73
N THR A 31 6.36 39.80 1.43
CA THR A 31 5.34 40.06 2.46
C THR A 31 4.68 38.76 2.93
N SER A 32 4.07 38.76 4.12
CA SER A 32 3.35 37.61 4.64
C SER A 32 2.21 37.15 3.69
N GLN A 33 1.55 38.09 3.03
CA GLN A 33 0.50 37.78 2.08
C GLN A 33 1.06 37.09 0.83
N GLN A 34 2.17 37.58 0.29
CA GLN A 34 2.86 36.95 -0.84
C GLN A 34 3.35 35.55 -0.47
N THR A 35 3.89 35.38 0.74
CA THR A 35 4.33 34.07 1.26
C THR A 35 3.20 33.05 1.28
N GLN A 36 2.00 33.44 1.70
CA GLN A 36 0.84 32.54 1.71
C GLN A 36 0.40 32.12 0.29
N ILE A 37 0.41 33.06 -0.65
CA ILE A 37 0.09 32.77 -2.06
C ILE A 37 1.10 31.77 -2.63
N ASP A 38 2.40 32.04 -2.41
CA ASP A 38 3.48 31.19 -2.91
C ASP A 38 3.46 29.78 -2.29
N ILE A 39 3.12 29.66 -0.99
CA ILE A 39 2.93 28.38 -0.32
C ILE A 39 1.79 27.60 -0.96
N ASN A 40 0.64 28.23 -1.17
CA ASN A 40 -0.53 27.55 -1.77
C ASN A 40 -0.24 27.07 -3.20
N ASP A 41 0.43 27.91 -4.01
CA ASP A 41 0.82 27.54 -5.36
C ASP A 41 1.80 26.35 -5.36
N CYS A 42 2.81 26.39 -4.49
CA CYS A 42 3.79 25.31 -4.39
C CYS A 42 3.17 24.01 -3.85
N GLN A 43 2.17 24.08 -2.95
CA GLN A 43 1.39 22.92 -2.52
C GLN A 43 0.58 22.32 -3.68
N SER A 44 0.00 23.17 -4.55
CA SER A 44 -0.70 22.70 -5.74
C SER A 44 0.23 21.93 -6.67
N ILE A 45 1.43 22.45 -6.95
CA ILE A 45 2.46 21.78 -7.75
C ILE A 45 2.89 20.46 -7.10
N ALA A 46 3.13 20.46 -5.80
CA ALA A 46 3.52 19.27 -5.05
C ALA A 46 2.46 18.16 -5.10
N SER A 47 1.18 18.53 -5.02
CA SER A 47 0.07 17.58 -5.10
C SER A 47 -0.03 16.88 -6.46
N THR A 48 0.27 17.59 -7.54
CA THR A 48 0.29 17.01 -8.90
C THR A 48 1.51 16.14 -9.16
N SER A 49 2.61 16.38 -8.44
CA SER A 49 3.84 15.58 -8.53
C SER A 49 3.71 14.21 -7.87
N ALA A 50 2.76 14.06 -6.95
CA ALA A 50 2.46 12.81 -6.26
C ALA A 50 1.43 11.97 -7.04
N THR A 51 1.80 11.43 -8.21
CA THR A 51 0.90 10.58 -9.00
C THR A 51 0.78 9.20 -8.37
N SER A 52 -0.28 8.96 -7.60
CA SER A 52 -0.56 7.64 -7.05
C SER A 52 -1.40 6.81 -8.01
N THR A 53 -0.76 5.90 -8.73
CA THR A 53 -1.48 4.82 -9.41
C THR A 53 -1.80 3.76 -8.36
N ALA A 54 -3.01 3.79 -7.79
CA ALA A 54 -3.43 2.78 -6.83
C ALA A 54 -3.48 1.41 -7.52
N GLN A 55 -2.55 0.53 -7.17
CA GLN A 55 -2.58 -0.85 -7.65
C GLN A 55 -3.78 -1.58 -7.02
N THR A 56 -4.73 -1.98 -7.88
CA THR A 56 -5.92 -2.76 -7.53
C THR A 56 -5.76 -4.21 -8.00
N GLY A 57 -6.43 -5.14 -7.34
CA GLY A 57 -6.52 -6.53 -7.83
C GLY A 57 -5.43 -7.51 -7.36
N GLY A 58 -4.51 -7.12 -6.49
CA GLY A 58 -3.44 -8.02 -6.01
C GLY A 58 -3.94 -9.31 -5.36
N ARG A 59 -5.07 -9.26 -4.65
CA ARG A 59 -5.71 -10.46 -4.09
C ARG A 59 -6.26 -11.38 -5.17
N LEU A 60 -6.92 -10.80 -6.17
CA LEU A 60 -7.50 -11.56 -7.28
C LEU A 60 -6.41 -12.23 -8.11
N LYS A 61 -5.36 -11.47 -8.45
CA LYS A 61 -4.20 -11.99 -9.16
C LYS A 61 -3.49 -13.08 -8.36
N GLY A 62 -3.32 -12.89 -7.04
CA GLY A 62 -2.73 -13.91 -6.16
C GLY A 62 -3.59 -15.16 -6.07
N ALA A 63 -4.92 -15.02 -5.98
CA ALA A 63 -5.85 -16.15 -5.98
C ALA A 63 -5.81 -16.93 -7.30
N ALA A 64 -5.81 -16.25 -8.43
CA ALA A 64 -5.74 -16.89 -9.74
C ALA A 64 -4.44 -17.67 -9.94
N VAL A 65 -3.30 -17.09 -9.57
CA VAL A 65 -1.99 -17.77 -9.62
C VAL A 65 -1.95 -18.94 -8.65
N GLY A 66 -2.49 -18.78 -7.43
CA GLY A 66 -2.58 -19.86 -6.44
C GLY A 66 -3.46 -21.01 -6.91
N ALA A 67 -4.61 -20.73 -7.52
CA ALA A 67 -5.50 -21.74 -8.06
C ALA A 67 -4.83 -22.56 -9.18
N ALA A 68 -4.19 -21.87 -10.13
CA ALA A 68 -3.47 -22.52 -11.22
C ALA A 68 -2.33 -23.41 -10.69
N ALA A 69 -1.52 -22.90 -9.76
CA ALA A 69 -0.42 -23.66 -9.15
C ALA A 69 -0.92 -24.88 -8.35
N GLY A 70 -2.07 -24.76 -7.68
CA GLY A 70 -2.68 -25.87 -6.95
C GLY A 70 -3.21 -26.97 -7.83
N ALA A 71 -3.85 -26.61 -8.94
CA ALA A 71 -4.35 -27.56 -9.91
C ALA A 71 -3.21 -28.35 -10.58
N THR A 72 -2.15 -27.66 -11.01
CA THR A 72 -0.98 -28.31 -11.62
C THR A 72 -0.22 -29.18 -10.62
N ALA A 73 -0.05 -28.74 -9.39
CA ALA A 73 0.59 -29.54 -8.34
C ALA A 73 -0.21 -30.80 -7.98
N ALA A 74 -1.55 -30.73 -8.00
CA ALA A 74 -2.42 -31.88 -7.80
C ALA A 74 -2.26 -32.91 -8.92
N GLU A 75 -2.18 -32.44 -10.16
CA GLU A 75 -1.99 -33.32 -11.32
C GLU A 75 -0.63 -34.01 -11.30
N VAL A 76 0.46 -33.27 -11.02
CA VAL A 76 1.81 -33.84 -10.93
C VAL A 76 1.88 -34.92 -9.82
N ARG A 77 1.27 -34.66 -8.65
CA ARG A 77 1.20 -35.67 -7.58
C ARG A 77 0.39 -36.89 -7.96
N GLY A 78 -0.73 -36.72 -8.70
CA GLY A 78 -1.52 -37.82 -9.22
C GLY A 78 -0.67 -38.74 -10.10
N ARG A 79 0.11 -38.19 -11.03
CA ARG A 79 0.99 -38.92 -11.91
C ARG A 79 2.17 -39.63 -11.23
N GLN A 80 2.56 -39.21 -10.03
CA GLN A 80 3.60 -39.89 -9.24
C GLN A 80 3.10 -41.16 -8.56
N HIS A 81 1.78 -41.41 -8.56
CA HIS A 81 1.13 -42.59 -7.99
C HIS A 81 0.15 -43.17 -8.98
N ASP A 82 0.62 -43.45 -10.20
CA ASP A 82 -0.21 -43.88 -11.35
C ASP A 82 -1.13 -45.06 -11.02
N GLU A 83 -0.62 -46.08 -10.34
CA GLU A 83 -1.40 -47.29 -10.02
C GLU A 83 -2.63 -46.97 -9.10
N LEU A 84 -2.50 -46.02 -8.18
CA LEU A 84 -3.61 -45.59 -7.32
C LEU A 84 -4.49 -44.56 -8.02
N TYR A 85 -3.90 -43.72 -8.86
CA TYR A 85 -4.61 -42.64 -9.54
C TYR A 85 -5.51 -43.16 -10.65
N ASP A 86 -5.10 -44.22 -11.37
CA ASP A 86 -5.90 -44.85 -12.41
C ASP A 86 -7.07 -45.67 -11.86
N ALA A 87 -6.96 -46.16 -10.60
CA ALA A 87 -8.02 -46.89 -9.93
C ALA A 87 -9.13 -46.00 -9.35
N VAL A 88 -8.97 -44.67 -9.39
CA VAL A 88 -9.93 -43.68 -8.82
C VAL A 88 -10.80 -43.12 -9.95
N ASP A 89 -12.12 -42.99 -9.69
CA ASP A 89 -13.07 -42.38 -10.63
C ASP A 89 -12.68 -40.96 -11.00
N ASP A 90 -12.94 -40.57 -12.25
CA ASP A 90 -12.60 -39.24 -12.76
C ASP A 90 -13.26 -38.09 -12.00
N ASP A 91 -14.46 -38.28 -11.48
CA ASP A 91 -15.15 -37.30 -10.63
C ASP A 91 -14.36 -37.02 -9.36
N ARG A 92 -13.82 -38.04 -8.69
CA ARG A 92 -13.00 -37.87 -7.49
C ARG A 92 -11.66 -37.21 -7.78
N LYS A 93 -11.07 -37.47 -8.94
CA LYS A 93 -9.86 -36.77 -9.41
C LYS A 93 -10.15 -35.30 -9.63
N GLN A 94 -11.32 -34.98 -10.18
CA GLN A 94 -11.77 -33.60 -10.39
C GLN A 94 -11.99 -32.87 -9.07
N ASP A 95 -12.69 -33.50 -8.12
CA ASP A 95 -12.93 -32.95 -6.79
C ASP A 95 -11.62 -32.67 -6.04
N TYR A 96 -10.66 -33.59 -6.12
CA TYR A 96 -9.34 -33.39 -5.50
C TYR A 96 -8.61 -32.18 -6.10
N ARG A 97 -8.62 -32.03 -7.46
CA ARG A 97 -8.02 -30.89 -8.14
C ARG A 97 -8.71 -29.58 -7.76
N GLN A 98 -10.03 -29.56 -7.70
CA GLN A 98 -10.80 -28.36 -7.31
C GLN A 98 -10.52 -27.97 -5.85
N ASN A 99 -10.54 -28.91 -4.92
CA ASN A 99 -10.23 -28.67 -3.52
C ASN A 99 -8.81 -28.10 -3.33
N ARG A 100 -7.84 -28.67 -4.04
CA ARG A 100 -6.45 -28.15 -4.02
C ARG A 100 -6.34 -26.76 -4.63
N ALA A 101 -7.01 -26.52 -5.74
CA ALA A 101 -7.06 -25.19 -6.38
C ALA A 101 -7.67 -24.15 -5.44
N GLN A 102 -8.76 -24.48 -4.73
CA GLN A 102 -9.40 -23.57 -3.77
C GLN A 102 -8.50 -23.26 -2.57
N GLN A 103 -7.86 -24.27 -1.98
CA GLN A 103 -6.95 -24.09 -0.85
C GLN A 103 -5.76 -23.19 -1.22
N THR A 104 -5.14 -23.43 -2.37
CA THR A 104 -4.00 -22.66 -2.84
C THR A 104 -4.42 -21.27 -3.37
N ALA A 105 -5.64 -21.12 -3.91
CA ALA A 105 -6.21 -19.82 -4.25
C ALA A 105 -6.36 -18.94 -3.01
N ALA A 106 -6.86 -19.50 -1.91
CA ALA A 106 -6.98 -18.76 -0.64
C ALA A 106 -5.61 -18.30 -0.13
N ALA A 107 -4.61 -19.19 -0.12
CA ALA A 107 -3.24 -18.84 0.25
C ALA A 107 -2.65 -17.78 -0.69
N GLY A 108 -2.85 -17.92 -2.01
CA GLY A 108 -2.43 -16.95 -3.02
C GLY A 108 -3.07 -15.58 -2.84
N ALA A 109 -4.36 -15.52 -2.47
CA ALA A 109 -5.08 -14.28 -2.18
C ALA A 109 -4.47 -13.54 -0.98
N VAL A 110 -4.08 -14.27 0.08
CA VAL A 110 -3.41 -13.69 1.26
C VAL A 110 -2.04 -13.11 0.87
N VAL A 111 -1.22 -13.89 0.16
CA VAL A 111 0.11 -13.45 -0.29
C VAL A 111 0.00 -12.28 -1.26
N GLY A 112 -0.90 -12.34 -2.24
CA GLY A 112 -1.14 -11.26 -3.19
C GLY A 112 -1.63 -9.98 -2.51
N GLY A 113 -2.50 -10.11 -1.50
CA GLY A 113 -2.97 -8.99 -0.71
C GLY A 113 -1.90 -8.36 0.19
N SER A 114 -0.97 -9.16 0.72
CA SER A 114 0.15 -8.65 1.52
C SER A 114 1.17 -7.91 0.65
N ARG A 115 1.53 -8.46 -0.51
CA ARG A 115 2.39 -7.79 -1.50
C ARG A 115 1.81 -6.46 -1.95
N GLN A 116 0.52 -6.44 -2.31
CA GLN A 116 -0.17 -5.20 -2.69
C GLN A 116 -0.09 -4.12 -1.60
N ARG A 117 -0.23 -4.52 -0.32
CA ARG A 117 -0.09 -3.57 0.80
C ARG A 117 1.34 -3.03 0.92
N GLN A 118 2.35 -3.86 0.73
CA GLN A 118 3.76 -3.43 0.74
C GLN A 118 4.06 -2.49 -0.42
N GLU A 119 3.61 -2.81 -1.63
CA GLU A 119 3.76 -1.96 -2.81
C GLU A 119 3.09 -0.60 -2.62
N ARG A 120 1.85 -0.56 -2.07
CA ARG A 120 1.18 0.70 -1.74
C ARG A 120 1.96 1.53 -0.72
N ARG A 121 2.51 0.89 0.32
CA ARG A 121 3.34 1.60 1.31
C ARG A 121 4.61 2.15 0.69
N ALA A 122 5.28 1.39 -0.17
CA ALA A 122 6.47 1.84 -0.89
C ALA A 122 6.12 3.02 -1.82
N GLN A 123 5.04 2.91 -2.57
CA GLN A 123 4.57 3.97 -3.46
C GLN A 123 4.15 5.23 -2.70
N ASN A 124 3.46 5.09 -1.57
CA ASN A 124 3.12 6.25 -0.73
C ASN A 124 4.36 6.97 -0.22
N LYS A 125 5.41 6.24 0.18
CA LYS A 125 6.69 6.84 0.58
C LYS A 125 7.36 7.59 -0.58
N THR A 126 7.40 6.98 -1.76
CA THR A 126 7.96 7.61 -2.97
C THR A 126 7.18 8.86 -3.36
N ASN A 127 5.84 8.80 -3.34
CA ASN A 127 4.98 9.94 -3.63
C ASN A 127 5.14 11.05 -2.60
N ALA A 128 5.24 10.72 -1.30
CA ALA A 128 5.49 11.70 -0.25
C ALA A 128 6.86 12.39 -0.46
N ALA A 129 7.91 11.63 -0.80
CA ALA A 129 9.22 12.18 -1.09
C ALA A 129 9.19 13.07 -2.34
N ALA A 130 8.50 12.65 -3.41
CA ALA A 130 8.35 13.46 -4.62
C ALA A 130 7.57 14.75 -4.36
N SER A 131 6.48 14.68 -3.59
CA SER A 131 5.69 15.84 -3.19
C SER A 131 6.51 16.82 -2.36
N SER A 132 7.23 16.34 -1.33
CA SER A 132 8.04 17.22 -0.49
C SER A 132 9.20 17.87 -1.26
N SER A 133 9.87 17.13 -2.15
CA SER A 133 10.95 17.68 -2.97
C SER A 133 10.43 18.71 -3.98
N ALA A 134 9.26 18.49 -4.59
CA ALA A 134 8.63 19.44 -5.48
C ALA A 134 8.19 20.73 -4.76
N TYR A 135 7.62 20.59 -3.55
CA TYR A 135 7.25 21.71 -2.69
C TYR A 135 8.48 22.56 -2.31
N THR A 136 9.49 21.90 -1.74
CA THR A 136 10.71 22.56 -1.30
C THR A 136 11.44 23.25 -2.50
N GLY A 137 11.57 22.55 -3.63
CA GLY A 137 12.19 23.10 -4.84
C GLY A 137 11.43 24.30 -5.40
N CYS A 138 10.09 24.26 -5.37
CA CYS A 138 9.25 25.37 -5.80
C CYS A 138 9.48 26.61 -4.91
N LEU A 139 9.46 26.47 -3.59
CA LEU A 139 9.67 27.56 -2.65
C LEU A 139 11.09 28.12 -2.73
N GLN A 140 12.10 27.26 -2.83
CA GLN A 140 13.49 27.69 -3.00
C GLN A 140 13.68 28.49 -4.31
N GLY A 141 13.07 28.05 -5.41
CA GLY A 141 13.06 28.78 -6.67
C GLY A 141 12.45 30.18 -6.58
N ARG A 142 11.48 30.38 -5.69
CA ARG A 142 10.85 31.68 -5.38
C ARG A 142 11.63 32.51 -4.37
N GLY A 143 12.69 31.99 -3.76
CA GLY A 143 13.57 32.69 -2.82
C GLY A 143 13.15 32.56 -1.36
N TYR A 144 12.63 31.37 -1.00
CA TYR A 144 12.37 31.01 0.40
C TYR A 144 13.41 29.98 0.87
N GLN A 145 13.76 30.06 2.13
CA GLN A 145 14.44 28.98 2.83
C GLN A 145 13.41 28.09 3.51
N VAL A 146 13.50 26.79 3.23
CA VAL A 146 12.61 25.77 3.81
C VAL A 146 13.44 24.90 4.74
N THR A 147 13.05 24.83 6.02
CA THR A 147 13.71 23.99 7.03
C THR A 147 12.69 22.98 7.54
N PRO A 148 13.01 21.65 7.46
CA PRO A 148 12.14 20.58 7.96
C PRO A 148 12.00 20.59 9.48
#